data_5e4e7a2181fea06b25260042fd865f81
#
_entry.id   5e4e7a2181fea06b25260042fd865f81
#
_cell.length_a   1.000
_cell.length_b   1.000
_cell.length_c   1.000
_cell.angle_alpha   90.00
_cell.angle_beta   90.00
_cell.angle_gamma   90.00
#
_symmetry.space_group_name_H-M   'P 1'
#
loop_
_entity.id
_entity.type
_entity.pdbx_description
1 polymer ?
#
loop_
_entity_poly.entity_id
_entity_poly.type
_entity_poly.pdbx_seq_one_letter_code
_entity_poly.pdbx_strand_id
1 'polypeptide(L)'
;MDIKGDTRIITRYVVLLVFSIILVININSIKVSANTNEALNNIDLNSSRYSLSENVFENLFVALTGKIDGYEVKLDNKVIGYTSMEDNIASIKDLVLKKVIDEMNINEDSILSFEIGGNIDLQESINRIKDAVSESVEVHSHSEVPLGSFLSGGVDSSYIAKCLMPQKTFSVGFEQENFDESDLAKDLSDILGIENVRKMITADECFDMLPTIQYHMDEPQSNPSSVPLYFLAQLAREHVTVVLSGEGADEIFGGYEWYDDDEKLKKYKKLPSFIRKPVAKVAEKMPYFKGRTTLIRGGSSVEDYFIGQAQIFEEREAVDILQSPYTKSPSIKEITKPVYNNVKNEDDVTKKQYLDLKLWLAGDILLKADKMSMAHSIELRVPFLDKEVMKVGESIPTKYKVNDENTKVALRYAAKEVLPEEWAKRQKKGFPVPIRFWFKEQKYYDMVKEAFTSDYASEFFDTAKIVKLLDDHFNERCNNARKIYTIYVFLVWYKRF
;
A
#
# COMPACT_ATOMS: atom_id res chain seq x y z
N MET A 1 10.16 -38.01 7.78
CA MET A 1 9.16 -38.36 6.76
C MET A 1 8.71 -37.07 6.11
N ASP A 2 8.95 -36.94 4.83
CA ASP A 2 8.90 -35.65 4.11
C ASP A 2 7.43 -35.28 3.85
N ILE A 3 6.90 -34.28 4.56
CA ILE A 3 5.48 -33.82 4.46
C ILE A 3 5.27 -32.95 3.20
N LYS A 4 6.12 -33.03 2.21
CA LYS A 4 5.89 -32.50 0.86
C LYS A 4 4.99 -33.38 0.01
N GLY A 5 4.32 -34.37 0.61
CA GLY A 5 3.42 -35.30 -0.01
C GLY A 5 1.98 -34.81 -0.03
N ASP A 6 1.60 -34.34 -1.18
CA ASP A 6 0.23 -34.38 -1.69
C ASP A 6 -0.76 -33.30 -1.19
N THR A 7 -0.67 -32.11 -1.80
CA THR A 7 -1.71 -31.07 -1.79
C THR A 7 -3.14 -31.63 -2.02
N ARG A 8 -3.27 -32.80 -2.65
CA ARG A 8 -4.53 -33.51 -2.89
C ARG A 8 -5.13 -34.11 -1.64
N ILE A 9 -4.30 -34.55 -0.68
CA ILE A 9 -4.77 -35.10 0.60
C ILE A 9 -5.32 -33.95 1.43
N ILE A 10 -4.58 -32.84 1.54
CA ILE A 10 -5.00 -31.64 2.31
C ILE A 10 -6.32 -31.09 1.75
N THR A 11 -6.46 -30.98 0.44
CA THR A 11 -7.72 -30.51 -0.20
C THR A 11 -8.91 -31.43 0.08
N ARG A 12 -8.73 -32.75 0.09
CA ARG A 12 -9.78 -33.72 0.45
C ARG A 12 -10.27 -33.53 1.87
N TYR A 13 -9.35 -33.32 2.82
CA TYR A 13 -9.69 -33.22 4.23
C TYR A 13 -10.31 -31.86 4.58
N VAL A 14 -9.87 -30.77 3.91
CA VAL A 14 -10.54 -29.47 4.02
C VAL A 14 -12.00 -29.54 3.54
N VAL A 15 -12.27 -30.25 2.46
CA VAL A 15 -13.65 -30.47 1.97
C VAL A 15 -14.47 -31.28 2.96
N LEU A 16 -13.93 -32.39 3.51
CA LEU A 16 -14.62 -33.21 4.52
C LEU A 16 -14.87 -32.44 5.82
N LEU A 17 -13.91 -31.60 6.22
CA LEU A 17 -13.99 -30.71 7.37
C LEU A 17 -15.17 -29.73 7.25
N VAL A 18 -15.28 -29.05 6.11
CA VAL A 18 -16.39 -28.12 5.85
C VAL A 18 -17.73 -28.82 5.77
N PHE A 19 -17.80 -29.99 5.14
CA PHE A 19 -19.01 -30.78 5.15
C PHE A 19 -19.41 -31.23 6.57
N SER A 20 -18.45 -31.52 7.43
CA SER A 20 -18.68 -31.85 8.83
C SER A 20 -19.18 -30.64 9.63
N ILE A 21 -18.62 -29.48 9.44
CA ILE A 21 -19.09 -28.21 10.06
C ILE A 21 -20.50 -27.87 9.58
N ILE A 22 -20.78 -27.97 8.28
CA ILE A 22 -22.10 -27.73 7.70
C ILE A 22 -23.10 -28.71 8.25
N LEU A 23 -22.75 -29.99 8.43
CA LEU A 23 -23.64 -31.02 8.98
C LEU A 23 -23.98 -30.75 10.45
N VAL A 24 -23.02 -30.32 11.26
CA VAL A 24 -23.21 -30.00 12.70
C VAL A 24 -24.07 -28.74 12.87
N ILE A 25 -23.86 -27.71 12.05
CA ILE A 25 -24.64 -26.46 12.08
C ILE A 25 -26.11 -26.75 11.67
N ASN A 26 -26.35 -27.65 10.69
CA ASN A 26 -27.68 -27.96 10.19
C ASN A 26 -28.49 -28.92 11.09
N ILE A 27 -27.85 -29.69 11.98
CA ILE A 27 -28.58 -30.60 12.88
C ILE A 27 -29.47 -29.83 13.90
N ASN A 28 -29.11 -28.60 14.21
CA ASN A 28 -29.82 -27.79 15.22
C ASN A 28 -30.84 -26.78 14.69
N SER A 29 -30.98 -26.53 13.39
CA SER A 29 -31.86 -25.43 12.96
C SER A 29 -32.55 -25.49 11.60
N ILE A 30 -32.38 -26.48 10.71
CA ILE A 30 -33.08 -26.49 9.40
C ILE A 30 -33.46 -27.90 8.95
N LYS A 31 -34.74 -28.08 8.49
CA LYS A 31 -35.17 -29.21 7.69
C LYS A 31 -34.43 -29.17 6.34
N VAL A 32 -33.41 -29.99 6.17
CA VAL A 32 -32.71 -30.17 4.89
C VAL A 32 -33.64 -30.88 3.90
N SER A 33 -33.84 -30.31 2.72
CA SER A 33 -34.61 -30.98 1.66
C SER A 33 -33.81 -32.14 1.07
N ALA A 34 -34.51 -33.18 0.61
CA ALA A 34 -33.93 -34.43 0.09
C ALA A 34 -32.92 -34.26 -1.07
N ASN A 35 -32.91 -33.11 -1.74
CA ASN A 35 -32.02 -32.84 -2.87
C ASN A 35 -30.55 -32.60 -2.49
N THR A 36 -30.26 -32.28 -1.22
CA THR A 36 -28.89 -32.01 -0.79
C THR A 36 -28.04 -33.28 -0.67
N ASN A 37 -28.70 -34.41 -0.31
CA ASN A 37 -28.03 -35.71 -0.22
C ASN A 37 -27.66 -36.29 -1.60
N GLU A 38 -28.46 -36.01 -2.62
CA GLU A 38 -28.20 -36.46 -4.00
C GLU A 38 -27.03 -35.70 -4.65
N ALA A 39 -26.88 -34.41 -4.36
CA ALA A 39 -25.74 -33.57 -4.80
C ALA A 39 -24.44 -34.02 -4.14
N LEU A 40 -24.46 -34.43 -2.86
CA LEU A 40 -23.31 -34.90 -2.11
C LEU A 40 -22.78 -36.27 -2.60
N ASN A 41 -23.68 -37.17 -3.00
CA ASN A 41 -23.31 -38.50 -3.50
C ASN A 41 -22.71 -38.50 -4.91
N ASN A 42 -22.89 -37.43 -5.66
CA ASN A 42 -22.37 -37.28 -7.02
C ASN A 42 -21.01 -36.60 -7.11
N ILE A 43 -20.39 -36.22 -5.98
CA ILE A 43 -19.06 -35.63 -5.97
C ILE A 43 -17.99 -36.72 -6.00
N ASP A 44 -17.40 -36.97 -7.15
CA ASP A 44 -16.26 -37.88 -7.30
C ASP A 44 -14.98 -37.25 -6.73
N LEU A 45 -14.70 -37.53 -5.46
CA LEU A 45 -13.52 -37.08 -4.73
C LEU A 45 -12.20 -37.69 -5.26
N ASN A 46 -12.29 -38.67 -6.21
CA ASN A 46 -11.11 -39.31 -6.77
C ASN A 46 -10.61 -38.70 -8.08
N SER A 47 -11.36 -37.77 -8.67
CA SER A 47 -10.94 -37.14 -9.92
C SER A 47 -9.81 -36.14 -9.71
N SER A 48 -8.74 -36.30 -10.46
CA SER A 48 -7.51 -35.46 -10.42
C SER A 48 -7.72 -34.02 -10.94
N ARG A 49 -8.96 -33.62 -11.21
CA ARG A 49 -9.31 -32.35 -11.87
C ARG A 49 -9.98 -31.30 -10.98
N TYR A 50 -10.28 -31.57 -9.72
CA TYR A 50 -10.88 -30.59 -8.82
C TYR A 50 -9.82 -29.89 -7.97
N SER A 51 -9.26 -28.79 -8.48
CA SER A 51 -8.87 -27.70 -7.63
C SER A 51 -10.17 -26.96 -7.28
N LEU A 52 -10.68 -27.13 -6.08
CA LEU A 52 -11.72 -26.25 -5.56
C LEU A 52 -11.10 -24.86 -5.48
N SER A 53 -11.51 -23.97 -6.38
CA SER A 53 -11.11 -22.56 -6.27
C SER A 53 -11.73 -21.99 -4.99
N GLU A 54 -11.03 -21.11 -4.31
CA GLU A 54 -11.54 -20.36 -3.15
C GLU A 54 -12.95 -19.82 -3.39
N ASN A 55 -13.29 -19.42 -4.61
CA ASN A 55 -14.59 -18.93 -5.03
C ASN A 55 -15.75 -19.95 -4.92
N VAL A 56 -15.51 -21.24 -5.13
CA VAL A 56 -16.57 -22.27 -5.00
C VAL A 56 -16.88 -22.47 -3.52
N PHE A 57 -15.87 -22.36 -2.68
CA PHE A 57 -15.99 -22.49 -1.24
C PHE A 57 -16.77 -21.32 -0.62
N GLU A 58 -16.42 -20.09 -0.97
CA GLU A 58 -17.14 -18.88 -0.54
C GLU A 58 -18.58 -18.85 -1.02
N ASN A 59 -18.82 -19.18 -2.29
CA ASN A 59 -20.17 -19.18 -2.84
C ASN A 59 -21.06 -20.24 -2.20
N LEU A 60 -20.53 -21.42 -1.88
CA LEU A 60 -21.27 -22.47 -1.21
C LEU A 60 -21.59 -22.09 0.24
N PHE A 61 -20.64 -21.47 0.93
CA PHE A 61 -20.78 -21.04 2.31
C PHE A 61 -21.78 -19.88 2.46
N VAL A 62 -21.70 -18.87 1.60
CA VAL A 62 -22.63 -17.73 1.57
C VAL A 62 -24.04 -18.18 1.17
N ALA A 63 -24.17 -19.13 0.24
CA ALA A 63 -25.46 -19.67 -0.16
C ALA A 63 -26.16 -20.47 0.96
N LEU A 64 -25.37 -21.12 1.84
CA LEU A 64 -25.88 -21.94 2.93
C LEU A 64 -26.14 -21.16 4.23
N THR A 65 -25.44 -20.08 4.48
CA THR A 65 -25.45 -19.41 5.78
C THR A 65 -26.03 -18.00 5.77
N GLY A 66 -26.20 -17.38 4.59
CA GLY A 66 -26.62 -15.98 4.48
C GLY A 66 -25.52 -14.99 4.95
N LYS A 67 -25.83 -13.72 5.05
CA LYS A 67 -24.88 -12.71 5.58
C LYS A 67 -24.54 -13.03 7.03
N ILE A 68 -23.24 -13.25 7.31
CA ILE A 68 -22.78 -13.59 8.66
C ILE A 68 -21.89 -12.47 9.16
N ASP A 69 -22.32 -11.81 10.24
CA ASP A 69 -21.43 -11.19 11.20
C ASP A 69 -20.99 -12.31 12.15
N GLY A 70 -19.79 -12.88 11.93
CA GLY A 70 -19.41 -14.10 12.63
C GLY A 70 -17.91 -14.27 12.78
N TYR A 71 -17.53 -15.44 13.32
CA TYR A 71 -16.17 -15.81 13.62
C TYR A 71 -15.50 -16.46 12.41
N GLU A 72 -14.24 -16.06 12.17
CA GLU A 72 -13.40 -16.61 11.13
C GLU A 72 -12.80 -17.95 11.58
N VAL A 73 -12.89 -18.98 10.77
CA VAL A 73 -12.32 -20.30 11.05
C VAL A 73 -11.09 -20.48 10.18
N LYS A 74 -9.91 -20.70 10.82
CA LYS A 74 -8.63 -20.90 10.14
C LYS A 74 -8.06 -22.29 10.39
N LEU A 75 -7.42 -22.85 9.38
CA LEU A 75 -6.57 -24.04 9.48
C LEU A 75 -5.20 -23.68 8.92
N ASP A 76 -4.14 -23.85 9.74
CA ASP A 76 -2.76 -23.46 9.41
C ASP A 76 -2.66 -22.03 8.86
N ASN A 77 -3.25 -21.05 9.57
CA ASN A 77 -3.36 -19.64 9.21
C ASN A 77 -4.14 -19.34 7.90
N LYS A 78 -4.78 -20.32 7.31
CA LYS A 78 -5.63 -20.14 6.13
C LYS A 78 -7.09 -20.12 6.55
N VAL A 79 -7.83 -19.05 6.17
CA VAL A 79 -9.27 -18.98 6.41
C VAL A 79 -9.96 -20.08 5.64
N ILE A 80 -10.72 -20.93 6.34
CA ILE A 80 -11.50 -22.03 5.77
C ILE A 80 -13.00 -21.81 5.87
N GLY A 81 -13.44 -20.78 6.59
CA GLY A 81 -14.84 -20.42 6.70
C GLY A 81 -15.16 -19.45 7.84
N TYR A 82 -16.43 -19.16 8.03
CA TYR A 82 -16.97 -18.28 9.06
C TYR A 82 -18.15 -18.95 9.80
N THR A 83 -18.35 -18.62 11.08
CA THR A 83 -19.48 -19.11 11.87
C THR A 83 -20.07 -18.00 12.74
N SER A 84 -21.40 -18.00 12.90
CA SER A 84 -22.13 -17.04 13.75
C SER A 84 -22.34 -17.51 15.19
N MET A 85 -21.86 -18.69 15.58
CA MET A 85 -22.14 -19.32 16.88
C MET A 85 -20.94 -19.28 17.82
N GLU A 86 -20.91 -18.32 18.72
CA GLU A 86 -19.85 -18.17 19.73
C GLU A 86 -19.83 -19.31 20.76
N ASP A 87 -21.01 -19.72 21.24
CA ASP A 87 -21.12 -20.68 22.35
C ASP A 87 -20.76 -22.14 22.00
N ASN A 88 -20.63 -22.48 20.70
CA ASN A 88 -20.35 -23.85 20.25
C ASN A 88 -18.93 -24.01 19.63
N ILE A 89 -18.13 -22.98 19.66
CA ILE A 89 -16.81 -22.95 18.99
C ILE A 89 -15.87 -24.02 19.50
N ALA A 90 -15.75 -24.18 20.83
CA ALA A 90 -14.88 -25.19 21.43
C ALA A 90 -15.34 -26.60 21.04
N SER A 91 -16.66 -26.88 21.07
CA SER A 91 -17.22 -28.18 20.71
C SER A 91 -17.04 -28.50 19.23
N ILE A 92 -17.12 -27.50 18.35
CA ILE A 92 -16.87 -27.65 16.91
C ILE A 92 -15.38 -27.92 16.66
N LYS A 93 -14.49 -27.21 17.34
CA LYS A 93 -13.05 -27.41 17.25
C LYS A 93 -12.66 -28.82 17.61
N ASP A 94 -13.12 -29.31 18.76
CA ASP A 94 -12.80 -30.64 19.25
C ASP A 94 -13.36 -31.74 18.35
N LEU A 95 -14.57 -31.57 17.83
CA LEU A 95 -15.20 -32.52 16.92
C LEU A 95 -14.48 -32.61 15.58
N VAL A 96 -14.08 -31.48 15.06
CA VAL A 96 -13.35 -31.36 13.80
C VAL A 96 -11.93 -31.90 13.93
N LEU A 97 -11.19 -31.53 14.98
CA LEU A 97 -9.88 -32.05 15.29
C LEU A 97 -9.92 -33.58 15.43
N LYS A 98 -10.82 -34.09 16.25
CA LYS A 98 -10.97 -35.52 16.45
C LYS A 98 -11.26 -36.29 15.15
N LYS A 99 -12.12 -35.74 14.31
CA LYS A 99 -12.44 -36.37 13.03
C LYS A 99 -11.28 -36.34 12.05
N VAL A 100 -10.49 -35.25 12.01
CA VAL A 100 -9.28 -35.14 11.17
C VAL A 100 -8.22 -36.13 11.65
N ILE A 101 -7.99 -36.22 12.96
CA ILE A 101 -7.04 -37.16 13.57
C ILE A 101 -7.45 -38.61 13.23
N ASP A 102 -8.70 -38.95 13.45
CA ASP A 102 -9.25 -40.31 13.21
C ASP A 102 -9.16 -40.71 11.73
N GLU A 103 -9.54 -39.81 10.80
CA GLU A 103 -9.58 -40.10 9.36
C GLU A 103 -8.18 -40.06 8.71
N MET A 104 -7.27 -39.20 9.21
CA MET A 104 -5.92 -39.09 8.67
C MET A 104 -4.90 -39.99 9.36
N ASN A 105 -5.25 -40.60 10.48
CA ASN A 105 -4.35 -41.39 11.31
C ASN A 105 -3.03 -40.62 11.65
N ILE A 106 -3.18 -39.34 11.98
CA ILE A 106 -2.08 -38.44 12.34
C ILE A 106 -2.08 -38.18 13.84
N ASN A 107 -0.93 -37.83 14.39
CA ASN A 107 -0.83 -37.41 15.78
C ASN A 107 -1.39 -36.00 15.95
N GLU A 108 -2.10 -35.73 17.05
CA GLU A 108 -2.63 -34.41 17.41
C GLU A 108 -1.56 -33.30 17.36
N ASP A 109 -0.34 -33.62 17.82
CA ASP A 109 0.82 -32.73 17.76
C ASP A 109 1.30 -32.39 16.35
N SER A 110 0.78 -33.05 15.32
CA SER A 110 1.13 -32.80 13.92
C SER A 110 0.26 -31.68 13.29
N ILE A 111 -0.76 -31.21 13.98
CA ILE A 111 -1.60 -30.09 13.56
C ILE A 111 -0.98 -28.81 14.11
N LEU A 112 -0.38 -28.02 13.22
CA LEU A 112 0.39 -26.82 13.57
C LEU A 112 -0.47 -25.75 14.23
N SER A 113 -1.68 -25.48 13.72
CA SER A 113 -2.64 -24.58 14.38
C SER A 113 -4.07 -24.79 13.87
N PHE A 114 -5.03 -24.65 14.77
CA PHE A 114 -6.44 -24.51 14.44
C PHE A 114 -6.99 -23.34 15.25
N GLU A 115 -7.22 -22.23 14.58
CA GLU A 115 -7.74 -21.03 15.20
C GLU A 115 -9.14 -20.69 14.68
N ILE A 116 -10.04 -20.40 15.61
CA ILE A 116 -11.31 -19.76 15.31
C ILE A 116 -11.17 -18.32 15.73
N GLY A 117 -10.94 -17.44 14.74
CA GLY A 117 -10.81 -16.01 14.95
C GLY A 117 -12.21 -15.39 15.08
N GLY A 118 -12.47 -14.67 16.19
CA GLY A 118 -13.54 -13.69 16.23
C GLY A 118 -13.25 -12.52 15.31
N ASN A 119 -14.23 -11.64 15.11
CA ASN A 119 -13.96 -10.32 14.52
C ASN A 119 -12.87 -9.65 15.35
N ILE A 120 -11.67 -9.48 14.77
CA ILE A 120 -10.56 -8.84 15.44
C ILE A 120 -11.02 -7.43 15.82
N ASP A 121 -11.06 -7.16 17.13
CA ASP A 121 -11.41 -5.83 17.63
C ASP A 121 -10.22 -4.86 17.53
N LEU A 122 -10.46 -3.60 17.87
CA LEU A 122 -9.41 -2.60 17.81
C LEU A 122 -8.25 -2.93 18.76
N GLN A 123 -8.53 -3.40 19.98
CA GLN A 123 -7.48 -3.69 20.96
C GLN A 123 -6.61 -4.87 20.53
N GLU A 124 -7.22 -5.91 20.00
CA GLU A 124 -6.50 -7.05 19.43
C GLU A 124 -5.64 -6.61 18.22
N SER A 125 -6.19 -5.75 17.33
CA SER A 125 -5.43 -5.18 16.22
C SER A 125 -4.21 -4.40 16.71
N ILE A 126 -4.35 -3.60 17.77
CA ILE A 126 -3.26 -2.84 18.39
C ILE A 126 -2.17 -3.80 18.93
N ASN A 127 -2.58 -4.82 19.67
CA ASN A 127 -1.64 -5.79 20.27
C ASN A 127 -0.85 -6.52 19.19
N ARG A 128 -1.52 -7.05 18.16
CA ARG A 128 -0.86 -7.73 17.04
C ARG A 128 0.12 -6.84 16.29
N ILE A 129 -0.23 -5.57 16.06
CA ILE A 129 0.70 -4.61 15.43
C ILE A 129 1.93 -4.41 16.31
N LYS A 130 1.75 -4.20 17.61
CA LYS A 130 2.87 -3.98 18.53
C LYS A 130 3.83 -5.16 18.54
N ASP A 131 3.31 -6.35 18.68
CA ASP A 131 4.11 -7.57 18.76
C ASP A 131 4.86 -7.78 17.44
N ALA A 132 4.15 -7.78 16.30
CA ALA A 132 4.77 -8.03 15.00
C ALA A 132 5.79 -6.96 14.60
N VAL A 133 5.50 -5.67 14.82
CA VAL A 133 6.45 -4.60 14.47
C VAL A 133 7.67 -4.61 15.40
N SER A 134 7.48 -4.86 16.70
CA SER A 134 8.61 -4.96 17.65
C SER A 134 9.52 -6.13 17.29
N GLU A 135 8.96 -7.31 17.05
CA GLU A 135 9.72 -8.51 16.62
C GLU A 135 10.44 -8.26 15.28
N SER A 136 9.74 -7.66 14.32
CA SER A 136 10.35 -7.31 13.03
C SER A 136 11.52 -6.34 13.19
N VAL A 137 11.38 -5.28 14.00
CA VAL A 137 12.49 -4.34 14.25
C VAL A 137 13.65 -5.05 14.93
N GLU A 138 13.41 -5.94 15.89
CA GLU A 138 14.44 -6.74 16.54
C GLU A 138 15.21 -7.59 15.52
N VAL A 139 14.51 -8.34 14.66
CA VAL A 139 15.12 -9.15 13.59
C VAL A 139 15.93 -8.27 12.63
N HIS A 140 15.39 -7.14 12.19
CA HIS A 140 16.07 -6.22 11.28
C HIS A 140 17.21 -5.43 11.95
N SER A 141 17.31 -5.43 13.29
CA SER A 141 18.38 -4.76 14.03
C SER A 141 19.68 -5.56 14.08
N HIS A 142 19.64 -6.86 13.78
CA HIS A 142 20.82 -7.71 13.79
C HIS A 142 21.84 -7.23 12.74
N SER A 143 22.97 -6.70 13.21
CA SER A 143 24.02 -6.16 12.35
C SER A 143 25.38 -6.23 13.04
N GLU A 144 26.42 -6.59 12.30
CA GLU A 144 27.82 -6.53 12.74
C GLU A 144 28.47 -5.16 12.51
N VAL A 145 27.74 -4.24 11.86
CA VAL A 145 28.21 -2.89 11.53
C VAL A 145 27.31 -1.84 12.17
N PRO A 146 27.78 -0.58 12.31
CA PRO A 146 26.95 0.49 12.87
C PRO A 146 25.63 0.65 12.14
N LEU A 147 24.56 0.79 12.92
CA LEU A 147 23.17 0.85 12.47
C LEU A 147 22.52 2.14 12.97
N GLY A 148 21.70 2.75 12.09
CA GLY A 148 20.91 3.93 12.39
C GLY A 148 19.46 3.81 11.94
N SER A 149 18.72 4.92 12.00
CA SER A 149 17.35 4.99 11.48
C SER A 149 17.10 6.30 10.75
N PHE A 150 16.39 6.22 9.63
CA PHE A 150 15.81 7.42 9.02
C PHE A 150 14.63 7.91 9.85
N LEU A 151 14.56 9.22 10.08
CA LEU A 151 13.53 9.82 10.90
C LEU A 151 12.99 11.10 10.24
N SER A 152 11.70 11.09 9.90
CA SER A 152 11.01 12.25 9.32
C SER A 152 10.11 12.98 10.32
N GLY A 153 9.94 12.44 11.55
CA GLY A 153 8.97 12.93 12.51
C GLY A 153 7.52 12.47 12.23
N GLY A 154 7.28 11.69 11.17
CA GLY A 154 6.02 11.00 10.92
C GLY A 154 5.85 9.77 11.80
N VAL A 155 4.61 9.29 12.01
CA VAL A 155 4.31 8.18 12.93
C VAL A 155 5.12 6.91 12.62
N ASP A 156 5.31 6.58 11.34
CA ASP A 156 5.96 5.34 10.91
C ASP A 156 7.44 5.31 11.28
N SER A 157 8.20 6.30 10.82
CA SER A 157 9.63 6.42 11.13
C SER A 157 9.88 6.62 12.63
N SER A 158 8.98 7.33 13.31
CA SER A 158 9.04 7.53 14.75
C SER A 158 8.83 6.22 15.52
N TYR A 159 7.90 5.38 15.05
CA TYR A 159 7.64 4.08 15.66
C TYR A 159 8.84 3.14 15.50
N ILE A 160 9.42 3.07 14.30
CA ILE A 160 10.65 2.29 14.06
C ILE A 160 11.81 2.81 14.93
N ALA A 161 12.05 4.13 14.95
CA ALA A 161 13.12 4.71 15.77
C ALA A 161 12.94 4.41 17.28
N LYS A 162 11.69 4.45 17.77
CA LYS A 162 11.37 4.11 19.15
C LYS A 162 11.58 2.62 19.48
N CYS A 163 11.20 1.71 18.59
CA CYS A 163 11.43 0.28 18.78
C CYS A 163 12.90 -0.08 18.69
N LEU A 164 13.64 0.55 17.78
CA LEU A 164 15.05 0.30 17.54
C LEU A 164 15.98 0.93 18.59
N MET A 165 15.66 2.15 19.05
CA MET A 165 16.52 2.98 19.91
C MET A 165 17.98 3.04 19.42
N PRO A 166 18.22 3.46 18.18
CA PRO A 166 19.57 3.49 17.61
C PRO A 166 20.43 4.59 18.27
N GLN A 167 21.75 4.56 18.08
CA GLN A 167 22.62 5.63 18.53
C GLN A 167 22.38 6.94 17.76
N LYS A 168 22.04 6.83 16.46
CA LYS A 168 21.85 7.98 15.58
C LYS A 168 20.57 7.82 14.73
N THR A 169 19.89 8.94 14.57
CA THR A 169 18.84 9.10 13.55
C THR A 169 19.29 10.14 12.52
N PHE A 170 18.78 10.01 11.30
CA PHE A 170 19.13 10.88 10.18
C PHE A 170 17.88 11.53 9.61
N SER A 171 17.98 12.84 9.35
CA SER A 171 16.89 13.64 8.82
C SER A 171 17.40 14.63 7.77
N VAL A 172 16.56 14.94 6.80
CA VAL A 172 16.78 16.03 5.87
C VAL A 172 15.59 16.97 5.84
N GLY A 173 15.82 18.24 5.65
CA GLY A 173 14.81 19.28 5.53
C GLY A 173 15.10 20.18 4.32
N PHE A 174 14.20 21.10 4.05
CA PHE A 174 14.34 22.12 3.03
C PHE A 174 14.28 23.51 3.68
N GLU A 175 14.95 24.49 3.12
CA GLU A 175 14.96 25.88 3.64
C GLU A 175 13.57 26.51 3.67
N GLN A 176 12.59 25.94 2.95
CA GLN A 176 11.20 26.40 2.98
C GLN A 176 10.46 25.85 4.19
N GLU A 177 10.08 26.68 5.14
CA GLU A 177 9.45 26.35 6.41
C GLU A 177 8.29 25.34 6.31
N ASN A 178 7.42 25.48 5.32
CA ASN A 178 6.28 24.58 5.13
C ASN A 178 6.67 23.17 4.66
N PHE A 179 7.93 22.96 4.29
CA PHE A 179 8.48 21.70 3.77
C PHE A 179 9.57 21.13 4.67
N ASP A 180 9.90 21.80 5.77
CA ASP A 180 10.82 21.28 6.76
C ASP A 180 10.08 20.56 7.88
N GLU A 181 10.35 19.27 8.04
CA GLU A 181 9.91 18.42 9.15
C GLU A 181 11.09 17.96 10.00
N SER A 182 12.32 18.43 9.69
CA SER A 182 13.52 17.98 10.39
C SER A 182 13.58 18.43 11.84
N ASP A 183 12.94 19.55 12.20
CA ASP A 183 12.82 19.99 13.59
C ASP A 183 12.02 18.99 14.44
N LEU A 184 10.94 18.43 13.90
CA LEU A 184 10.13 17.44 14.59
C LEU A 184 10.87 16.11 14.79
N ALA A 185 11.68 15.72 13.81
CA ALA A 185 12.54 14.56 13.95
C ALA A 185 13.59 14.78 15.04
N LYS A 186 14.15 16.01 15.11
CA LYS A 186 15.09 16.39 16.17
C LYS A 186 14.43 16.36 17.54
N ASP A 187 13.26 16.99 17.69
CA ASP A 187 12.54 17.06 18.95
C ASP A 187 12.22 15.65 19.49
N LEU A 188 11.77 14.74 18.61
CA LEU A 188 11.57 13.35 19.02
C LEU A 188 12.87 12.69 19.45
N SER A 189 13.96 12.90 18.70
CA SER A 189 15.26 12.32 19.03
C SER A 189 15.77 12.81 20.39
N ASP A 190 15.58 14.10 20.68
CA ASP A 190 15.93 14.69 21.98
C ASP A 190 15.10 14.05 23.13
N ILE A 191 13.79 13.85 22.91
CA ILE A 191 12.91 13.17 23.89
C ILE A 191 13.35 11.71 24.09
N LEU A 192 13.78 11.02 23.04
CA LEU A 192 14.23 9.63 23.13
C LEU A 192 15.69 9.48 23.62
N GLY A 193 16.43 10.58 23.72
CA GLY A 193 17.85 10.56 24.07
C GLY A 193 18.76 10.02 22.95
N ILE A 194 18.36 10.22 21.68
CA ILE A 194 19.07 9.74 20.50
C ILE A 194 19.72 10.95 19.79
N GLU A 195 20.95 10.80 19.31
CA GLU A 195 21.58 11.83 18.48
C GLU A 195 20.90 11.92 17.11
N ASN A 196 20.43 13.12 16.75
CA ASN A 196 19.87 13.39 15.41
C ASN A 196 20.86 14.16 14.54
N VAL A 197 21.28 13.55 13.43
CA VAL A 197 22.12 14.17 12.41
C VAL A 197 21.23 14.65 11.27
N ARG A 198 21.32 15.94 10.93
CA ARG A 198 20.43 16.51 9.91
C ARG A 198 21.15 17.39 8.90
N LYS A 199 20.59 17.45 7.69
CA LYS A 199 21.06 18.30 6.59
C LYS A 199 19.88 19.09 6.02
N MET A 200 20.10 20.39 5.82
CA MET A 200 19.20 21.23 5.02
C MET A 200 19.63 21.17 3.55
N ILE A 201 18.68 21.00 2.66
CA ILE A 201 18.88 20.84 1.22
C ILE A 201 18.37 22.11 0.52
N THR A 202 19.22 22.69 -0.31
CA THR A 202 18.87 23.84 -1.14
C THR A 202 18.27 23.41 -2.49
N ALA A 203 17.58 24.32 -3.15
CA ALA A 203 17.08 24.09 -4.50
C ALA A 203 18.23 23.82 -5.49
N ASP A 204 19.32 24.55 -5.37
CA ASP A 204 20.51 24.38 -6.22
C ASP A 204 21.09 22.98 -6.10
N GLU A 205 21.33 22.49 -4.87
CA GLU A 205 21.79 21.12 -4.65
C GLU A 205 20.84 20.08 -5.29
N CYS A 206 19.52 20.31 -5.19
CA CYS A 206 18.53 19.40 -5.79
C CYS A 206 18.67 19.31 -7.32
N PHE A 207 18.73 20.46 -8.00
CA PHE A 207 18.82 20.49 -9.45
C PHE A 207 20.18 20.07 -9.98
N ASP A 208 21.26 20.42 -9.30
CA ASP A 208 22.63 20.04 -9.66
C ASP A 208 22.85 18.53 -9.54
N MET A 209 22.24 17.90 -8.54
CA MET A 209 22.37 16.45 -8.33
C MET A 209 21.38 15.62 -9.16
N LEU A 210 20.34 16.20 -9.74
CA LEU A 210 19.31 15.47 -10.46
C LEU A 210 19.86 14.58 -11.59
N PRO A 211 20.84 14.97 -12.41
CA PRO A 211 21.45 14.08 -13.42
C PRO A 211 22.12 12.84 -12.80
N THR A 212 22.79 13.00 -11.65
CA THR A 212 23.41 11.90 -10.92
C THR A 212 22.37 10.97 -10.31
N ILE A 213 21.32 11.53 -9.73
CA ILE A 213 20.19 10.78 -9.18
C ILE A 213 19.53 9.94 -10.28
N GLN A 214 19.24 10.54 -11.45
CA GLN A 214 18.63 9.83 -12.58
C GLN A 214 19.57 8.76 -13.17
N TYR A 215 20.87 8.95 -13.11
CA TYR A 215 21.84 7.92 -13.48
C TYR A 215 21.73 6.68 -12.57
N HIS A 216 21.65 6.88 -11.26
CA HIS A 216 21.49 5.77 -10.31
C HIS A 216 20.10 5.11 -10.34
N MET A 217 19.09 5.85 -10.81
CA MET A 217 17.74 5.29 -10.97
C MET A 217 17.60 4.33 -12.15
N ASP A 218 18.51 4.37 -13.14
CA ASP A 218 18.50 3.62 -14.40
C ASP A 218 17.32 3.95 -15.33
N GLU A 219 16.21 4.39 -14.81
CA GLU A 219 14.99 4.77 -15.54
C GLU A 219 14.51 6.17 -15.09
N PRO A 220 13.73 6.88 -15.92
CA PRO A 220 13.30 8.26 -15.62
C PRO A 220 12.20 8.30 -14.55
N GLN A 221 12.57 8.05 -13.32
CA GLN A 221 11.65 8.02 -12.19
C GLN A 221 11.35 9.43 -11.69
N SER A 222 10.08 9.85 -11.82
CA SER A 222 9.64 11.22 -11.58
C SER A 222 9.10 11.51 -10.17
N ASN A 223 9.32 10.63 -9.20
CA ASN A 223 8.98 10.92 -7.81
C ASN A 223 10.02 11.87 -7.21
N PRO A 224 9.64 13.14 -6.87
CA PRO A 224 10.61 14.11 -6.37
C PRO A 224 11.31 13.69 -5.08
N SER A 225 10.70 12.79 -4.30
CA SER A 225 11.28 12.32 -3.03
C SER A 225 12.55 11.47 -3.19
N SER A 226 12.93 11.09 -4.41
CA SER A 226 14.24 10.48 -4.68
C SER A 226 15.39 11.44 -4.33
N VAL A 227 15.20 12.75 -4.52
CA VAL A 227 16.23 13.76 -4.22
C VAL A 227 16.58 13.83 -2.73
N PRO A 228 15.63 14.11 -1.82
CA PRO A 228 15.95 14.14 -0.40
C PRO A 228 16.41 12.76 0.13
N LEU A 229 15.94 11.67 -0.43
CA LEU A 229 16.39 10.33 -0.04
C LEU A 229 17.86 10.08 -0.43
N TYR A 230 18.31 10.58 -1.59
CA TYR A 230 19.71 10.55 -1.99
C TYR A 230 20.59 11.27 -0.98
N PHE A 231 20.26 12.50 -0.60
CA PHE A 231 21.00 13.27 0.40
C PHE A 231 20.93 12.66 1.80
N LEU A 232 19.80 12.06 2.15
CA LEU A 232 19.64 11.37 3.43
C LEU A 232 20.56 10.13 3.53
N ALA A 233 20.65 9.35 2.45
CA ALA A 233 21.56 8.20 2.38
C ALA A 233 23.04 8.67 2.38
N GLN A 234 23.36 9.76 1.68
CA GLN A 234 24.68 10.38 1.70
C GLN A 234 25.09 10.77 3.13
N LEU A 235 24.21 11.46 3.84
CA LEU A 235 24.43 11.89 5.22
C LEU A 235 24.63 10.67 6.16
N ALA A 236 23.77 9.66 6.04
CA ALA A 236 23.85 8.47 6.87
C ALA A 236 25.16 7.71 6.67
N ARG A 237 25.67 7.66 5.42
CA ARG A 237 26.91 6.95 5.09
C ARG A 237 28.14 7.45 5.83
N GLU A 238 28.16 8.68 6.24
CA GLU A 238 29.25 9.25 7.04
C GLU A 238 29.35 8.63 8.44
N HIS A 239 28.28 7.97 8.90
CA HIS A 239 28.15 7.48 10.27
C HIS A 239 27.86 5.98 10.39
N VAL A 240 27.07 5.42 9.46
CA VAL A 240 26.56 4.04 9.54
C VAL A 240 26.61 3.35 8.17
N THR A 241 26.40 2.04 8.16
CA THR A 241 26.30 1.25 6.92
C THR A 241 24.90 0.67 6.73
N VAL A 242 24.14 0.53 7.80
CA VAL A 242 22.77 0.00 7.80
C VAL A 242 21.83 1.04 8.39
N VAL A 243 20.65 1.21 7.80
CA VAL A 243 19.58 2.05 8.34
C VAL A 243 18.24 1.35 8.26
N LEU A 244 17.39 1.60 9.25
CA LEU A 244 15.99 1.20 9.21
C LEU A 244 15.12 2.37 8.78
N SER A 245 14.04 2.07 8.02
CA SER A 245 13.07 3.05 7.51
C SER A 245 11.65 2.62 7.81
N GLY A 246 10.74 3.59 7.87
CA GLY A 246 9.31 3.39 8.09
C GLY A 246 8.50 3.15 6.80
N GLU A 247 9.13 2.84 5.67
CA GLU A 247 8.43 2.63 4.41
C GLU A 247 7.57 1.36 4.41
N GLY A 248 6.48 1.36 3.65
CA GLY A 248 5.51 0.27 3.56
C GLY A 248 4.35 0.37 4.56
N ALA A 249 4.48 1.16 5.63
CA ALA A 249 3.42 1.32 6.62
C ALA A 249 2.14 1.95 6.05
N ASP A 250 2.27 2.85 5.09
CA ASP A 250 1.12 3.52 4.45
C ASP A 250 0.28 2.52 3.65
N GLU A 251 0.92 1.67 2.88
CA GLU A 251 0.28 0.69 2.02
C GLU A 251 -0.37 -0.44 2.84
N ILE A 252 0.29 -0.87 3.92
CA ILE A 252 -0.20 -2.00 4.74
C ILE A 252 -1.33 -1.57 5.68
N PHE A 253 -1.15 -0.44 6.37
CA PHE A 253 -2.07 0.02 7.42
C PHE A 253 -3.02 1.14 6.97
N GLY A 254 -3.06 1.48 5.68
CA GLY A 254 -3.99 2.46 5.14
C GLY A 254 -3.63 3.90 5.48
N GLY A 255 -2.40 4.34 5.15
CA GLY A 255 -1.88 5.66 5.53
C GLY A 255 -2.25 6.80 4.61
N TYR A 256 -2.68 6.52 3.39
CA TYR A 256 -2.97 7.55 2.42
C TYR A 256 -4.41 8.05 2.48
N GLU A 257 -4.60 9.38 2.41
CA GLU A 257 -5.91 10.01 2.46
C GLU A 257 -6.85 9.57 1.33
N TRP A 258 -6.30 9.16 0.18
CA TRP A 258 -7.12 8.69 -0.95
C TRP A 258 -7.68 7.28 -0.78
N TYR A 259 -7.29 6.56 0.25
CA TYR A 259 -7.91 5.26 0.56
C TYR A 259 -9.35 5.43 1.02
N ASP A 260 -9.66 6.52 1.72
CA ASP A 260 -11.05 6.88 2.03
C ASP A 260 -11.64 7.85 1.00
N ASP A 261 -12.95 7.92 0.96
CA ASP A 261 -13.67 8.90 0.17
C ASP A 261 -13.89 10.17 0.99
N ASP A 262 -13.63 11.33 0.40
CA ASP A 262 -13.93 12.61 1.06
C ASP A 262 -15.44 12.76 1.32
N GLU A 263 -15.81 13.65 2.26
CA GLU A 263 -17.21 13.86 2.63
C GLU A 263 -18.12 14.21 1.43
N LYS A 264 -17.61 14.92 0.43
CA LYS A 264 -18.39 15.32 -0.76
C LYS A 264 -18.70 14.09 -1.60
N LEU A 265 -17.72 13.23 -1.77
CA LEU A 265 -17.86 11.98 -2.49
C LEU A 265 -18.79 11.01 -1.75
N LYS A 266 -18.63 10.88 -0.41
CA LYS A 266 -19.55 10.09 0.44
C LYS A 266 -20.99 10.59 0.33
N LYS A 267 -21.21 11.90 0.39
CA LYS A 267 -22.54 12.52 0.18
C LYS A 267 -23.09 12.26 -1.22
N TYR A 268 -22.26 12.38 -2.25
CA TYR A 268 -22.68 12.12 -3.65
C TYR A 268 -22.99 10.64 -3.88
N LYS A 269 -22.21 9.72 -3.29
CA LYS A 269 -22.46 8.26 -3.38
C LYS A 269 -23.80 7.82 -2.76
N LYS A 270 -24.45 8.64 -1.91
CA LYS A 270 -25.80 8.36 -1.40
C LYS A 270 -26.88 8.45 -2.49
N LEU A 271 -26.62 9.12 -3.62
CA LEU A 271 -27.54 9.12 -4.75
C LEU A 271 -27.56 7.74 -5.43
N PRO A 272 -28.71 7.29 -5.98
CA PRO A 272 -28.80 6.02 -6.68
C PRO A 272 -27.81 5.91 -7.85
N SER A 273 -27.26 4.72 -8.06
CA SER A 273 -26.22 4.46 -9.07
C SER A 273 -26.70 4.72 -10.50
N PHE A 274 -28.00 4.55 -10.78
CA PHE A 274 -28.58 4.82 -12.11
C PHE A 274 -28.54 6.32 -12.48
N ILE A 275 -28.44 7.23 -11.49
CA ILE A 275 -28.23 8.67 -11.71
C ILE A 275 -26.73 8.96 -11.85
N ARG A 276 -25.91 8.42 -10.95
CA ARG A 276 -24.48 8.73 -10.87
C ARG A 276 -23.69 8.22 -12.08
N LYS A 277 -23.97 7.00 -12.55
CA LYS A 277 -23.25 6.38 -13.67
C LYS A 277 -23.34 7.16 -14.99
N PRO A 278 -24.52 7.62 -15.45
CA PRO A 278 -24.59 8.50 -16.64
C PRO A 278 -23.88 9.83 -16.45
N VAL A 279 -23.98 10.44 -15.25
CA VAL A 279 -23.30 11.71 -14.94
C VAL A 279 -21.79 11.56 -15.02
N ALA A 280 -21.22 10.48 -14.49
CA ALA A 280 -19.79 10.17 -14.59
C ALA A 280 -19.33 10.10 -16.05
N LYS A 281 -20.05 9.33 -16.90
CA LYS A 281 -19.73 9.20 -18.33
C LYS A 281 -19.77 10.51 -19.10
N VAL A 282 -20.64 11.43 -18.71
CA VAL A 282 -20.69 12.79 -19.29
C VAL A 282 -19.49 13.60 -18.79
N ALA A 283 -19.24 13.57 -17.48
CA ALA A 283 -18.13 14.30 -16.87
C ALA A 283 -16.75 13.88 -17.42
N GLU A 284 -16.54 12.59 -17.74
CA GLU A 284 -15.32 12.08 -18.37
C GLU A 284 -15.00 12.75 -19.70
N LYS A 285 -16.03 13.09 -20.48
CA LYS A 285 -15.91 13.72 -21.80
C LYS A 285 -15.75 15.23 -21.74
N MET A 286 -16.04 15.86 -20.60
CA MET A 286 -15.97 17.31 -20.44
C MET A 286 -14.53 17.77 -20.14
N PRO A 287 -14.17 19.02 -20.52
CA PRO A 287 -12.96 19.66 -20.02
C PRO A 287 -12.93 19.69 -18.48
N TYR A 288 -11.76 19.94 -17.91
CA TYR A 288 -11.64 20.06 -16.45
C TYR A 288 -12.52 21.20 -15.90
N PHE A 289 -13.26 20.88 -14.84
CA PHE A 289 -13.99 21.86 -14.01
C PHE A 289 -13.97 21.40 -12.55
N LYS A 290 -14.15 22.34 -11.62
CA LYS A 290 -14.13 22.03 -10.17
C LYS A 290 -15.28 21.08 -9.81
N GLY A 291 -14.94 19.89 -9.30
CA GLY A 291 -15.89 18.82 -8.95
C GLY A 291 -16.00 17.71 -10.01
N ARG A 292 -15.39 17.85 -11.19
CA ARG A 292 -15.37 16.80 -12.23
C ARG A 292 -14.91 15.44 -11.68
N THR A 293 -13.80 15.42 -10.94
CA THR A 293 -13.24 14.22 -10.34
C THR A 293 -14.22 13.55 -9.37
N THR A 294 -14.94 14.33 -8.54
CA THR A 294 -15.96 13.80 -7.63
C THR A 294 -17.11 13.13 -8.38
N LEU A 295 -17.56 13.71 -9.50
CA LEU A 295 -18.62 13.13 -10.33
C LEU A 295 -18.17 11.82 -10.98
N ILE A 296 -16.95 11.78 -11.50
CA ILE A 296 -16.38 10.57 -12.12
C ILE A 296 -16.23 9.48 -11.07
N ARG A 297 -15.51 9.72 -9.97
CA ARG A 297 -15.28 8.75 -8.89
C ARG A 297 -16.58 8.23 -8.27
N GLY A 298 -17.58 9.12 -8.12
CA GLY A 298 -18.85 8.73 -7.52
C GLY A 298 -19.77 7.89 -8.43
N GLY A 299 -19.54 7.90 -9.74
CA GLY A 299 -20.33 7.11 -10.70
C GLY A 299 -19.59 5.91 -11.29
N SER A 300 -18.30 5.74 -10.97
CA SER A 300 -17.43 4.66 -11.47
C SER A 300 -17.04 3.71 -10.34
N SER A 301 -16.58 2.51 -10.69
CA SER A 301 -15.96 1.60 -9.72
C SER A 301 -14.52 2.05 -9.42
N VAL A 302 -13.92 1.54 -8.34
CA VAL A 302 -12.53 1.83 -7.98
C VAL A 302 -11.58 1.46 -9.13
N GLU A 303 -11.81 0.32 -9.74
CA GLU A 303 -11.03 -0.23 -10.86
C GLU A 303 -11.06 0.65 -12.10
N ASP A 304 -12.06 1.54 -12.20
CA ASP A 304 -12.21 2.46 -13.34
C ASP A 304 -11.42 3.76 -13.20
N TYR A 305 -11.13 4.20 -11.96
CA TYR A 305 -10.53 5.52 -11.76
C TYR A 305 -9.28 5.53 -10.88
N PHE A 306 -9.04 4.52 -10.05
CA PHE A 306 -7.90 4.53 -9.13
C PHE A 306 -6.71 3.77 -9.74
N ILE A 307 -5.60 4.47 -9.87
CA ILE A 307 -4.33 3.94 -10.38
C ILE A 307 -3.16 4.31 -9.45
N GLY A 308 -3.48 4.63 -8.20
CA GLY A 308 -2.50 5.07 -7.20
C GLY A 308 -1.96 6.47 -7.47
N GLN A 309 -0.83 6.78 -6.86
CA GLN A 309 -0.13 8.08 -6.99
C GLN A 309 0.64 8.24 -8.31
N ALA A 310 0.76 7.16 -9.07
CA ALA A 310 1.50 7.18 -10.33
C ALA A 310 0.86 8.08 -11.41
N GLN A 311 -0.42 8.43 -11.27
CA GLN A 311 -1.09 9.26 -12.25
C GLN A 311 -0.71 10.73 -12.16
N ILE A 312 0.15 11.18 -13.06
CA ILE A 312 0.53 12.59 -13.21
C ILE A 312 -0.27 13.25 -14.36
N PHE A 313 -0.47 12.53 -15.44
CA PHE A 313 -1.26 12.96 -16.59
C PHE A 313 -2.53 12.10 -16.75
N GLU A 314 -3.64 12.69 -17.20
CA GLU A 314 -4.70 11.90 -17.81
C GLU A 314 -4.21 11.35 -19.16
N GLU A 315 -4.65 10.14 -19.58
CA GLU A 315 -4.19 9.52 -20.85
C GLU A 315 -4.28 10.46 -22.04
N ARG A 316 -5.40 11.18 -22.18
CA ARG A 316 -5.58 12.16 -23.27
C ARG A 316 -4.62 13.35 -23.18
N GLU A 317 -4.23 13.78 -21.97
CA GLU A 317 -3.25 14.85 -21.79
C GLU A 317 -1.85 14.37 -22.19
N ALA A 318 -1.51 13.12 -21.84
CA ALA A 318 -0.25 12.52 -22.23
C ALA A 318 -0.16 12.40 -23.76
N VAL A 319 -1.19 11.86 -24.40
CA VAL A 319 -1.26 11.76 -25.86
C VAL A 319 -1.17 13.14 -26.54
N ASP A 320 -1.77 14.18 -25.96
CA ASP A 320 -1.75 15.53 -26.53
C ASP A 320 -0.37 16.17 -26.55
N ILE A 321 0.49 15.88 -25.57
CA ILE A 321 1.85 16.45 -25.47
C ILE A 321 2.93 15.60 -26.15
N LEU A 322 2.66 14.32 -26.46
CA LEU A 322 3.62 13.41 -27.06
C LEU A 322 3.65 13.49 -28.58
N GLN A 323 4.81 13.25 -29.18
CA GLN A 323 4.93 13.05 -30.63
C GLN A 323 4.26 11.71 -31.04
N SER A 324 3.75 11.70 -32.28
CA SER A 324 2.94 10.58 -32.80
C SER A 324 3.52 9.17 -32.59
N PRO A 325 4.83 8.91 -32.73
CA PRO A 325 5.38 7.57 -32.47
C PRO A 325 5.17 7.05 -31.05
N TYR A 326 5.08 7.96 -30.07
CA TYR A 326 5.05 7.66 -28.63
C TYR A 326 3.64 7.65 -28.03
N THR A 327 2.59 7.84 -28.86
CA THR A 327 1.20 7.88 -28.39
C THR A 327 0.56 6.49 -28.27
N LYS A 328 1.23 5.44 -28.69
CA LYS A 328 0.74 4.05 -28.66
C LYS A 328 1.30 3.32 -27.45
N SER A 329 0.58 3.34 -26.37
CA SER A 329 0.90 2.58 -25.16
C SER A 329 -0.31 1.77 -24.70
N PRO A 330 -0.13 0.72 -23.88
CA PRO A 330 -1.25 0.10 -23.18
C PRO A 330 -2.02 1.13 -22.38
N SER A 331 -3.35 1.02 -22.36
CA SER A 331 -4.18 1.86 -21.50
C SER A 331 -3.91 1.54 -20.01
N ILE A 332 -4.19 2.49 -19.14
CA ILE A 332 -4.09 2.30 -17.69
C ILE A 332 -4.91 1.09 -17.24
N LYS A 333 -6.10 0.89 -17.82
CA LYS A 333 -6.96 -0.26 -17.52
C LYS A 333 -6.33 -1.61 -17.93
N GLU A 334 -5.60 -1.66 -19.02
CA GLU A 334 -4.88 -2.88 -19.41
C GLU A 334 -3.77 -3.23 -18.42
N ILE A 335 -3.10 -2.22 -17.86
CA ILE A 335 -2.05 -2.40 -16.84
C ILE A 335 -2.65 -2.82 -15.49
N THR A 336 -3.73 -2.17 -15.03
CA THR A 336 -4.27 -2.37 -13.67
C THR A 336 -5.23 -3.55 -13.57
N LYS A 337 -5.90 -3.94 -14.66
CA LYS A 337 -6.89 -5.03 -14.67
C LYS A 337 -6.38 -6.37 -14.13
N PRO A 338 -5.17 -6.87 -14.49
CA PRO A 338 -4.64 -8.10 -13.91
C PRO A 338 -4.51 -8.04 -12.39
N VAL A 339 -4.13 -6.86 -11.85
CA VAL A 339 -3.98 -6.65 -10.41
C VAL A 339 -5.35 -6.68 -9.72
N TYR A 340 -6.32 -5.91 -10.23
CA TYR A 340 -7.66 -5.87 -9.67
C TYR A 340 -8.42 -7.19 -9.75
N ASN A 341 -8.13 -8.03 -10.73
CA ASN A 341 -8.77 -9.35 -10.84
C ASN A 341 -8.51 -10.25 -9.62
N ASN A 342 -7.39 -10.04 -8.92
CA ASN A 342 -7.06 -10.81 -7.72
C ASN A 342 -7.86 -10.38 -6.48
N VAL A 343 -8.42 -9.18 -6.49
CA VAL A 343 -9.14 -8.57 -5.36
C VAL A 343 -10.53 -8.04 -5.75
N LYS A 344 -11.12 -8.59 -6.81
CA LYS A 344 -12.40 -8.09 -7.36
C LYS A 344 -13.56 -8.09 -6.37
N ASN A 345 -13.55 -9.02 -5.40
CA ASN A 345 -14.61 -9.17 -4.41
C ASN A 345 -14.37 -8.37 -3.13
N GLU A 346 -13.18 -7.75 -2.99
CA GLU A 346 -12.81 -6.99 -1.81
C GLU A 346 -13.46 -5.60 -1.77
N ASP A 347 -13.41 -4.97 -0.61
CA ASP A 347 -13.86 -3.58 -0.44
C ASP A 347 -12.96 -2.57 -1.18
N ASP A 348 -13.46 -1.35 -1.35
CA ASP A 348 -12.79 -0.29 -2.11
C ASP A 348 -11.41 0.08 -1.52
N VAL A 349 -11.24 0.03 -0.20
CA VAL A 349 -9.96 0.34 0.47
C VAL A 349 -8.95 -0.77 0.20
N THR A 350 -9.34 -2.02 0.39
CA THR A 350 -8.49 -3.19 0.13
C THR A 350 -8.05 -3.24 -1.33
N LYS A 351 -8.95 -2.93 -2.28
CA LYS A 351 -8.61 -2.82 -3.71
C LYS A 351 -7.54 -1.76 -3.97
N LYS A 352 -7.67 -0.57 -3.36
CA LYS A 352 -6.70 0.51 -3.51
C LYS A 352 -5.36 0.15 -2.89
N GLN A 353 -5.35 -0.42 -1.67
CA GLN A 353 -4.14 -0.89 -1.01
C GLN A 353 -3.43 -1.96 -1.82
N TYR A 354 -4.17 -2.94 -2.34
CA TYR A 354 -3.57 -4.02 -3.14
C TYR A 354 -2.93 -3.51 -4.42
N LEU A 355 -3.56 -2.54 -5.10
CA LEU A 355 -2.96 -1.91 -6.27
C LEU A 355 -1.66 -1.18 -5.90
N ASP A 356 -1.69 -0.38 -4.83
CA ASP A 356 -0.50 0.36 -4.39
C ASP A 356 0.62 -0.58 -3.93
N LEU A 357 0.33 -1.67 -3.22
CA LEU A 357 1.31 -2.70 -2.87
C LEU A 357 1.98 -3.32 -4.10
N LYS A 358 1.22 -3.59 -5.17
CA LYS A 358 1.73 -4.27 -6.37
C LYS A 358 2.45 -3.35 -7.36
N LEU A 359 2.01 -2.12 -7.49
CA LEU A 359 2.54 -1.19 -8.51
C LEU A 359 3.32 -0.03 -7.87
N TRP A 360 2.70 0.70 -6.95
CA TRP A 360 3.29 1.90 -6.35
C TRP A 360 4.44 1.58 -5.39
N LEU A 361 4.21 0.69 -4.43
CA LEU A 361 5.23 0.31 -3.46
C LEU A 361 6.44 -0.34 -4.14
N ALA A 362 6.19 -1.35 -4.98
CA ALA A 362 7.28 -2.09 -5.63
C ALA A 362 7.98 -1.25 -6.71
N GLY A 363 7.24 -0.57 -7.59
CA GLY A 363 7.77 0.12 -8.76
C GLY A 363 8.22 1.56 -8.52
N ASP A 364 7.86 2.18 -7.39
CA ASP A 364 8.27 3.55 -7.06
C ASP A 364 8.97 3.62 -5.70
N ILE A 365 8.25 3.30 -4.61
CA ILE A 365 8.74 3.56 -3.25
C ILE A 365 10.00 2.73 -2.94
N LEU A 366 9.95 1.42 -3.13
CA LEU A 366 11.09 0.54 -2.84
C LEU A 366 12.20 0.67 -3.87
N LEU A 367 11.85 0.86 -5.14
CA LEU A 367 12.83 1.07 -6.20
C LEU A 367 13.72 2.27 -5.90
N LYS A 368 13.11 3.44 -5.62
CA LYS A 368 13.90 4.64 -5.28
C LYS A 368 14.64 4.48 -3.95
N ALA A 369 14.03 3.80 -2.97
CA ALA A 369 14.64 3.58 -1.67
C ALA A 369 15.93 2.77 -1.81
N ASP A 370 15.88 1.66 -2.55
CA ASP A 370 17.04 0.82 -2.85
C ASP A 370 18.09 1.58 -3.67
N LYS A 371 17.69 2.18 -4.80
CA LYS A 371 18.63 2.88 -5.69
C LYS A 371 19.34 4.05 -5.01
N MET A 372 18.63 4.86 -4.22
CA MET A 372 19.23 6.02 -3.56
C MET A 372 20.10 5.62 -2.37
N SER A 373 19.71 4.61 -1.61
CA SER A 373 20.55 4.10 -0.52
C SER A 373 21.82 3.41 -1.05
N MET A 374 21.66 2.58 -2.09
CA MET A 374 22.77 1.86 -2.69
C MET A 374 23.73 2.78 -3.45
N ALA A 375 23.28 3.94 -3.98
CA ALA A 375 24.16 4.96 -4.54
C ALA A 375 25.24 5.44 -3.54
N HIS A 376 24.97 5.30 -2.25
CA HIS A 376 25.87 5.62 -1.14
C HIS A 376 26.34 4.39 -0.35
N SER A 377 26.10 3.16 -0.84
CA SER A 377 26.47 1.92 -0.15
C SER A 377 25.87 1.83 1.26
N ILE A 378 24.63 2.24 1.42
CA ILE A 378 23.81 2.06 2.62
C ILE A 378 22.85 0.90 2.37
N GLU A 379 22.82 -0.06 3.29
CA GLU A 379 21.80 -1.10 3.35
C GLU A 379 20.56 -0.54 4.06
N LEU A 380 19.47 -0.36 3.31
CA LEU A 380 18.18 0.09 3.83
C LEU A 380 17.31 -1.11 4.18
N ARG A 381 16.85 -1.18 5.41
CA ARG A 381 15.93 -2.20 5.90
C ARG A 381 14.56 -1.59 6.20
N VAL A 382 13.49 -2.33 5.90
CA VAL A 382 12.10 -1.86 5.95
C VAL A 382 11.21 -2.79 6.81
N PRO A 383 11.27 -2.70 8.14
CA PRO A 383 10.61 -3.63 9.04
C PRO A 383 9.10 -3.78 8.83
N PHE A 384 8.40 -2.73 8.39
CA PHE A 384 6.98 -2.82 8.08
C PHE A 384 6.65 -3.82 6.96
N LEU A 385 7.61 -4.11 6.08
CA LEU A 385 7.44 -5.07 4.99
C LEU A 385 7.84 -6.50 5.36
N ASP A 386 8.15 -6.77 6.62
CA ASP A 386 8.30 -8.14 7.10
C ASP A 386 7.01 -8.93 6.84
N LYS A 387 7.18 -10.20 6.46
CA LYS A 387 6.05 -11.08 6.13
C LYS A 387 5.05 -11.25 7.29
N GLU A 388 5.52 -11.23 8.55
CA GLU A 388 4.64 -11.37 9.72
C GLU A 388 3.87 -10.06 9.96
N VAL A 389 4.50 -8.89 9.75
CA VAL A 389 3.81 -7.60 9.78
C VAL A 389 2.77 -7.50 8.65
N MET A 390 3.09 -8.01 7.45
CA MET A 390 2.13 -8.10 6.33
C MET A 390 0.91 -8.93 6.69
N LYS A 391 1.09 -10.12 7.27
CA LYS A 391 -0.02 -10.98 7.73
C LYS A 391 -0.91 -10.27 8.75
N VAL A 392 -0.31 -9.56 9.70
CA VAL A 392 -1.07 -8.74 10.65
C VAL A 392 -1.84 -7.65 9.91
N GLY A 393 -1.19 -6.92 9.00
CA GLY A 393 -1.85 -5.90 8.19
C GLY A 393 -3.04 -6.43 7.38
N GLU A 394 -2.92 -7.61 6.78
CA GLU A 394 -4.01 -8.28 6.07
C GLU A 394 -5.18 -8.64 7.00
N SER A 395 -4.88 -9.07 8.22
CA SER A 395 -5.90 -9.49 9.20
C SER A 395 -6.71 -8.34 9.81
N ILE A 396 -6.23 -7.09 9.72
CA ILE A 396 -6.88 -5.92 10.34
C ILE A 396 -8.09 -5.49 9.52
N PRO A 397 -9.28 -5.39 10.15
CA PRO A 397 -10.47 -4.87 9.48
C PRO A 397 -10.26 -3.45 8.92
N THR A 398 -10.80 -3.18 7.74
CA THR A 398 -10.67 -1.91 7.02
C THR A 398 -11.01 -0.69 7.89
N LYS A 399 -12.04 -0.78 8.74
CA LYS A 399 -12.44 0.30 9.69
C LYS A 399 -11.37 0.68 10.71
N TYR A 400 -10.39 -0.20 10.96
CA TYR A 400 -9.26 0.03 11.85
C TYR A 400 -7.98 0.39 11.08
N LYS A 401 -8.05 0.37 9.75
CA LYS A 401 -7.03 0.96 8.87
C LYS A 401 -7.40 2.40 8.55
N VAL A 402 -8.61 2.62 8.03
CA VAL A 402 -9.09 3.95 7.60
C VAL A 402 -10.52 4.14 8.08
N ASN A 403 -10.80 5.30 8.66
CA ASN A 403 -12.15 5.72 9.04
C ASN A 403 -12.34 7.23 8.81
N ASP A 404 -13.54 7.75 9.11
CA ASP A 404 -13.89 9.16 8.90
C ASP A 404 -12.98 10.16 9.65
N GLU A 405 -12.26 9.72 10.69
CA GLU A 405 -11.44 10.57 11.54
C GLU A 405 -9.95 10.50 11.19
N ASN A 406 -9.46 9.31 10.83
CA ASN A 406 -8.04 9.06 10.67
C ASN A 406 -7.70 7.96 9.65
N THR A 407 -6.46 8.05 9.16
CA THR A 407 -5.73 6.97 8.48
C THR A 407 -4.85 6.22 9.47
N LYS A 408 -4.46 4.98 9.18
CA LYS A 408 -3.63 4.11 10.05
C LYS A 408 -4.19 3.95 11.47
N VAL A 409 -5.49 3.87 11.62
CA VAL A 409 -6.17 3.95 12.93
C VAL A 409 -5.50 3.04 13.97
N ALA A 410 -5.45 1.73 13.74
CA ALA A 410 -4.87 0.78 14.71
C ALA A 410 -3.36 1.02 14.93
N LEU A 411 -2.59 1.33 13.87
CA LEU A 411 -1.16 1.64 13.99
C LEU A 411 -0.91 2.89 14.84
N ARG A 412 -1.74 3.93 14.71
CA ARG A 412 -1.65 5.13 15.54
C ARG A 412 -1.95 4.87 17.00
N TYR A 413 -2.92 4.01 17.30
CA TYR A 413 -3.17 3.59 18.67
C TYR A 413 -2.01 2.75 19.23
N ALA A 414 -1.44 1.84 18.46
CA ALA A 414 -0.25 1.11 18.85
C ALA A 414 0.94 2.05 19.10
N ALA A 415 1.16 3.02 18.22
CA ALA A 415 2.20 4.02 18.36
C ALA A 415 2.01 4.92 19.60
N LYS A 416 0.77 5.27 19.95
CA LYS A 416 0.45 6.10 21.12
C LYS A 416 0.89 5.47 22.45
N GLU A 417 1.01 4.16 22.52
CA GLU A 417 1.47 3.49 23.74
C GLU A 417 2.97 3.65 24.00
N VAL A 418 3.75 3.99 22.98
CA VAL A 418 5.23 4.06 23.03
C VAL A 418 5.81 5.41 22.63
N LEU A 419 5.06 6.23 21.91
CA LEU A 419 5.44 7.56 21.45
C LEU A 419 4.63 8.65 22.20
N PRO A 420 5.18 9.88 22.31
CA PRO A 420 4.38 11.02 22.72
C PRO A 420 3.17 11.20 21.79
N GLU A 421 2.05 11.65 22.38
CA GLU A 421 0.75 11.72 21.68
C GLU A 421 0.78 12.54 20.38
N GLU A 422 1.59 13.59 20.34
CA GLU A 422 1.77 14.45 19.17
C GLU A 422 2.23 13.66 17.94
N TRP A 423 3.25 12.81 18.07
CA TRP A 423 3.78 12.00 16.96
C TRP A 423 2.80 10.89 16.54
N ALA A 424 2.14 10.26 17.49
CA ALA A 424 1.15 9.21 17.19
C ALA A 424 -0.07 9.76 16.44
N LYS A 425 -0.53 10.99 16.75
CA LYS A 425 -1.69 11.63 16.12
C LYS A 425 -1.38 12.42 14.85
N ARG A 426 -0.10 12.63 14.54
CA ARG A 426 0.33 13.50 13.44
C ARG A 426 -0.21 13.01 12.09
N GLN A 427 -0.81 13.92 11.34
CA GLN A 427 -1.29 13.62 9.99
C GLN A 427 -0.11 13.35 9.03
N LYS A 428 -0.33 12.45 8.06
CA LYS A 428 0.64 12.14 7.01
C LYS A 428 0.86 13.36 6.11
N LYS A 429 2.11 13.81 6.00
CA LYS A 429 2.51 14.82 5.01
C LYS A 429 3.30 14.24 3.83
N GLY A 430 3.82 13.04 3.96
CA GLY A 430 4.73 12.43 2.99
C GLY A 430 6.14 13.00 3.12
N PHE A 431 6.89 13.00 2.02
CA PHE A 431 8.20 13.61 1.92
C PHE A 431 8.15 14.70 0.84
N PRO A 432 7.51 15.84 1.12
CA PRO A 432 7.22 16.85 0.12
C PRO A 432 8.48 17.56 -0.31
N VAL A 433 8.65 17.76 -1.63
CA VAL A 433 9.73 18.54 -2.23
C VAL A 433 9.12 19.83 -2.79
N PRO A 434 9.70 21.01 -2.52
CA PRO A 434 9.07 22.28 -2.86
C PRO A 434 9.19 22.69 -4.35
N ILE A 435 9.18 21.72 -5.28
CA ILE A 435 9.26 21.95 -6.73
C ILE A 435 8.18 22.95 -7.24
N ARG A 436 7.03 23.01 -6.56
CA ARG A 436 5.96 23.94 -6.89
C ARG A 436 6.40 25.40 -6.76
N PHE A 437 7.28 25.68 -5.84
CA PHE A 437 7.78 27.04 -5.58
C PHE A 437 9.02 27.31 -6.44
N TRP A 438 9.94 26.36 -6.54
CA TRP A 438 11.16 26.51 -7.32
C TRP A 438 10.89 26.80 -8.79
N PHE A 439 9.92 26.14 -9.42
CA PHE A 439 9.57 26.44 -10.81
C PHE A 439 8.93 27.81 -11.03
N LYS A 440 8.69 28.59 -9.97
CA LYS A 440 8.28 30.00 -10.05
C LYS A 440 9.46 30.97 -9.89
N GLU A 441 10.65 30.48 -9.59
CA GLU A 441 11.87 31.27 -9.56
C GLU A 441 12.45 31.34 -10.98
N GLN A 442 12.86 32.54 -11.40
CA GLN A 442 13.33 32.80 -12.77
C GLN A 442 14.46 31.85 -13.18
N LYS A 443 15.40 31.58 -12.28
CA LYS A 443 16.55 30.69 -12.49
C LYS A 443 16.11 29.29 -12.95
N TYR A 444 15.20 28.66 -12.21
CA TYR A 444 14.74 27.30 -12.50
C TYR A 444 13.74 27.25 -13.64
N TYR A 445 12.93 28.30 -13.81
CA TYR A 445 12.10 28.47 -14.99
C TYR A 445 12.95 28.48 -16.26
N ASP A 446 14.01 29.31 -16.31
CA ASP A 446 14.88 29.42 -17.49
C ASP A 446 15.60 28.12 -17.80
N MET A 447 16.11 27.43 -16.77
CA MET A 447 16.76 26.12 -16.90
C MET A 447 15.81 25.05 -17.47
N VAL A 448 14.58 24.94 -16.95
CA VAL A 448 13.59 24.00 -17.46
C VAL A 448 13.12 24.37 -18.87
N LYS A 449 12.97 25.66 -19.17
CA LYS A 449 12.61 26.15 -20.48
C LYS A 449 13.66 25.81 -21.53
N GLU A 450 14.93 25.96 -21.20
CA GLU A 450 16.04 25.55 -22.06
C GLU A 450 15.94 24.05 -22.41
N ALA A 451 15.71 23.19 -21.40
CA ALA A 451 15.51 21.77 -21.63
C ALA A 451 14.28 21.48 -22.48
N PHE A 452 13.15 22.17 -22.27
CA PHE A 452 11.90 21.97 -23.00
C PHE A 452 11.94 22.46 -24.45
N THR A 453 12.84 23.37 -24.78
CA THR A 453 13.03 23.89 -26.14
C THR A 453 14.21 23.28 -26.88
N SER A 454 14.86 22.27 -26.29
CA SER A 454 16.00 21.57 -26.89
C SER A 454 15.56 20.67 -28.07
N ASP A 455 16.51 20.36 -28.95
CA ASP A 455 16.28 19.47 -30.10
C ASP A 455 15.80 18.07 -29.65
N TYR A 456 16.43 17.53 -28.59
CA TYR A 456 16.06 16.22 -28.04
C TYR A 456 14.68 16.22 -27.36
N ALA A 457 14.18 17.35 -26.84
CA ALA A 457 12.82 17.43 -26.35
C ALA A 457 11.80 17.36 -27.50
N SER A 458 12.12 17.95 -28.64
CA SER A 458 11.23 17.94 -29.82
C SER A 458 11.04 16.55 -30.46
N GLU A 459 11.95 15.61 -30.17
CA GLU A 459 11.82 14.22 -30.59
C GLU A 459 10.63 13.53 -29.93
N PHE A 460 10.38 13.81 -28.66
CA PHE A 460 9.37 13.13 -27.84
C PHE A 460 8.10 13.94 -27.64
N PHE A 461 8.23 15.26 -27.55
CA PHE A 461 7.16 16.15 -27.10
C PHE A 461 6.84 17.25 -28.12
N ASP A 462 5.58 17.72 -28.10
CA ASP A 462 5.21 19.02 -28.65
C ASP A 462 5.77 20.11 -27.72
N THR A 463 6.90 20.69 -28.12
CA THR A 463 7.64 21.67 -27.30
C THR A 463 6.80 22.90 -26.96
N ALA A 464 5.91 23.34 -27.84
CA ALA A 464 5.06 24.48 -27.57
C ALA A 464 4.06 24.19 -26.43
N LYS A 465 3.53 22.95 -26.36
CA LYS A 465 2.62 22.54 -25.31
C LYS A 465 3.31 22.35 -23.96
N ILE A 466 4.48 21.72 -23.95
CA ILE A 466 5.21 21.54 -22.67
C ILE A 466 5.74 22.86 -22.13
N VAL A 467 6.20 23.79 -22.97
CA VAL A 467 6.56 25.16 -22.56
C VAL A 467 5.33 25.89 -22.00
N LYS A 468 4.16 25.72 -22.63
CA LYS A 468 2.91 26.29 -22.10
C LYS A 468 2.57 25.79 -20.69
N LEU A 469 2.81 24.52 -20.38
CA LEU A 469 2.60 24.00 -19.00
C LEU A 469 3.50 24.74 -18.00
N LEU A 470 4.75 25.02 -18.39
CA LEU A 470 5.71 25.77 -17.58
C LEU A 470 5.29 27.23 -17.41
N ASP A 471 4.94 27.92 -18.52
CA ASP A 471 4.49 29.31 -18.53
C ASP A 471 3.21 29.49 -17.66
N ASP A 472 2.26 28.57 -17.77
CA ASP A 472 1.01 28.61 -17.00
C ASP A 472 1.29 28.40 -15.50
N HIS A 473 2.30 27.59 -15.13
CA HIS A 473 2.71 27.41 -13.75
C HIS A 473 3.46 28.61 -13.19
N PHE A 474 4.43 29.13 -13.95
CA PHE A 474 5.23 30.30 -13.58
C PHE A 474 4.35 31.53 -13.34
N ASN A 475 3.37 31.77 -14.23
CA ASN A 475 2.40 32.85 -14.13
C ASN A 475 1.21 32.55 -13.19
N GLU A 476 1.27 31.51 -12.37
CA GLU A 476 0.26 31.13 -11.39
C GLU A 476 -1.14 30.85 -11.93
N ARG A 477 -1.28 30.58 -13.23
CA ARG A 477 -2.57 30.23 -13.84
C ARG A 477 -3.08 28.86 -13.41
N CYS A 478 -2.16 27.91 -13.26
CA CYS A 478 -2.45 26.58 -12.72
C CYS A 478 -1.21 25.91 -12.13
N ASN A 479 -1.42 24.93 -11.24
CA ASN A 479 -0.33 24.17 -10.64
C ASN A 479 0.03 22.96 -11.53
N ASN A 480 1.07 23.10 -12.35
CA ASN A 480 1.61 22.05 -13.21
C ASN A 480 2.92 21.44 -12.69
N ALA A 481 3.33 21.72 -11.45
CA ALA A 481 4.65 21.36 -10.95
C ALA A 481 5.02 19.89 -11.16
N ARG A 482 4.13 18.94 -10.82
CA ARG A 482 4.35 17.50 -11.02
C ARG A 482 4.50 17.14 -12.51
N LYS A 483 3.68 17.73 -13.39
CA LYS A 483 3.74 17.51 -14.85
C LYS A 483 5.07 18.02 -15.41
N ILE A 484 5.47 19.24 -15.04
CA ILE A 484 6.74 19.85 -15.44
C ILE A 484 7.91 18.99 -14.96
N TYR A 485 7.90 18.59 -13.69
CA TYR A 485 8.96 17.77 -13.10
C TYR A 485 9.09 16.42 -13.82
N THR A 486 7.98 15.77 -14.13
CA THR A 486 7.98 14.47 -14.85
C THR A 486 8.63 14.58 -16.22
N ILE A 487 8.28 15.61 -17.01
CA ILE A 487 8.89 15.85 -18.33
C ILE A 487 10.35 16.21 -18.18
N TYR A 488 10.70 17.09 -17.24
CA TYR A 488 12.06 17.54 -17.00
C TYR A 488 12.99 16.40 -16.59
N VAL A 489 12.54 15.54 -15.66
CA VAL A 489 13.27 14.34 -15.22
C VAL A 489 13.53 13.40 -16.39
N PHE A 490 12.53 13.15 -17.24
CA PHE A 490 12.71 12.36 -18.44
C PHE A 490 13.80 12.94 -19.36
N LEU A 491 13.78 14.24 -19.61
CA LEU A 491 14.78 14.90 -20.45
C LEU A 491 16.19 14.90 -19.82
N VAL A 492 16.29 15.04 -18.50
CA VAL A 492 17.57 14.96 -17.77
C VAL A 492 18.12 13.53 -17.87
N TRP A 493 17.28 12.52 -17.68
CA TRP A 493 17.64 11.12 -17.83
C TRP A 493 18.10 10.82 -19.27
N TYR A 494 17.29 11.18 -20.28
CA TYR A 494 17.59 10.94 -21.68
C TYR A 494 18.92 11.57 -22.14
N LYS A 495 19.23 12.78 -21.65
CA LYS A 495 20.51 13.44 -21.91
C LYS A 495 21.69 12.73 -21.25
N ARG A 496 21.45 11.97 -20.19
CA ARG A 496 22.49 11.27 -19.42
C ARG A 496 22.88 9.93 -20.05
N PHE A 497 21.94 9.24 -20.67
CA PHE A 497 22.12 7.95 -21.35
C PHE A 497 22.13 8.09 -22.86
#